data_d526db02c4e5b894c8f02d534163643b
#
_entry.id   d526db02c4e5b894c8f02d534163643b
#
_cell.length_a   1.000
_cell.length_b   1.000
_cell.length_c   1.000
_cell.angle_alpha   90.00
_cell.angle_beta   90.00
_cell.angle_gamma   90.00
#
_symmetry.space_group_name_H-M   'P 1'
#
loop_
_entity.id
_entity.type
_entity.pdbx_description
1 polymer ?
#
loop_
_entity_poly.entity_id
_entity_poly.type
_entity_poly.pdbx_seq_one_letter_code
_entity_poly.pdbx_strand_id
1 'polypeptide(L)'
;DTYMDQYPHWLTKFFPTLLMNEKTHFYGYFQSPQGQVLGIASPDPIASWSADYNLSYYDIPPHWFSGHRIESVNLDLINTLPLPEHNPQDMWKLEPGEEKTWKVSLVPVNSLGSFEQEMAEATGLPMISMDRTSYMPGETAAFTVFAASTPEIVMDASFEVAEIAKGQWLVQALLRKTGRYDVTVTAGGYQSSAVILVNDSWAEVIKDARQAALDNHQKPSSHVESWYGFHSAFLAARHFPDTEIDTQLDDRFDLIYNKVFDAENAVPRLYEDRIQNTSSTIGMLVDRYEAFGRIEDLEQAASLADWLIADNQDKGGAYMNGNVKYTSVIYVAKSMMELYLVERELAAQSKWWQEKADAHYISVKRAIDQLVASKGDFQ
;
A
#
# COMPACT_ATOMS: atom_id res chain seq x y z
N ASP A 1 18.61 -7.42 -17.77
CA ASP A 1 17.41 -8.27 -17.78
C ASP A 1 16.55 -7.89 -16.59
N THR A 2 15.35 -7.40 -16.87
CA THR A 2 14.39 -7.07 -15.82
C THR A 2 13.73 -8.35 -15.31
N TYR A 3 13.20 -8.30 -14.10
CA TYR A 3 12.32 -9.32 -13.52
C TYR A 3 11.26 -9.83 -14.53
N MET A 4 10.74 -8.93 -15.36
CA MET A 4 9.74 -9.23 -16.39
C MET A 4 10.27 -10.08 -17.54
N ASP A 5 11.56 -9.98 -17.87
CA ASP A 5 12.18 -10.77 -18.95
C ASP A 5 12.35 -12.24 -18.55
N GLN A 6 12.32 -12.53 -17.24
CA GLN A 6 12.36 -13.90 -16.70
C GLN A 6 11.00 -14.61 -16.75
N TYR A 7 9.94 -13.89 -17.09
CA TYR A 7 8.59 -14.43 -17.26
C TYR A 7 8.12 -14.29 -18.70
N PRO A 8 8.69 -15.05 -19.66
CA PRO A 8 8.15 -15.07 -20.99
C PRO A 8 6.67 -15.46 -20.94
N HIS A 9 5.84 -14.72 -21.64
CA HIS A 9 4.38 -14.92 -21.65
C HIS A 9 3.65 -14.58 -20.34
N TRP A 10 4.25 -13.78 -19.46
CA TRP A 10 3.59 -13.39 -18.21
C TRP A 10 2.23 -12.71 -18.46
N LEU A 11 2.07 -11.97 -19.57
CA LEU A 11 0.81 -11.35 -20.00
C LEU A 11 -0.32 -12.38 -20.24
N THR A 12 0.04 -13.64 -20.48
CA THR A 12 -0.94 -14.73 -20.68
C THR A 12 -1.15 -15.58 -19.44
N LYS A 13 -0.55 -15.21 -18.31
CA LYS A 13 -0.73 -15.91 -17.04
C LYS A 13 -1.88 -15.31 -16.24
N PHE A 14 -2.54 -16.15 -15.49
CA PHE A 14 -3.51 -15.76 -14.49
C PHE A 14 -2.86 -15.86 -13.10
N PHE A 15 -3.01 -14.81 -12.32
CA PHE A 15 -2.47 -14.75 -10.96
C PHE A 15 -3.60 -14.80 -9.93
N PRO A 16 -3.46 -15.56 -8.86
CA PRO A 16 -4.43 -15.58 -7.78
C PRO A 16 -4.51 -14.19 -7.16
N THR A 17 -5.69 -13.61 -7.20
CA THR A 17 -5.90 -12.23 -6.75
C THR A 17 -6.80 -12.19 -5.51
N LEU A 18 -7.82 -13.04 -5.48
CA LEU A 18 -8.69 -13.22 -4.33
C LEU A 18 -8.97 -14.71 -4.15
N LEU A 19 -8.82 -15.20 -2.92
CA LEU A 19 -9.21 -16.55 -2.53
C LEU A 19 -9.92 -16.44 -1.18
N MET A 20 -11.21 -16.80 -1.16
CA MET A 20 -12.08 -16.74 0.01
C MET A 20 -12.46 -18.13 0.45
N ASN A 21 -12.07 -18.49 1.65
CA ASN A 21 -12.39 -19.77 2.25
C ASN A 21 -13.50 -19.57 3.30
N GLU A 22 -14.72 -19.86 2.91
CA GLU A 22 -15.88 -19.78 3.80
C GLU A 22 -16.10 -21.11 4.53
N LYS A 23 -16.90 -21.10 5.58
CA LYS A 23 -17.21 -22.35 6.35
C LYS A 23 -17.94 -23.40 5.53
N THR A 24 -18.68 -22.99 4.52
CA THR A 24 -19.55 -23.89 3.74
C THR A 24 -19.10 -24.12 2.31
N HIS A 25 -18.23 -23.25 1.79
CA HIS A 25 -17.80 -23.26 0.40
C HIS A 25 -16.49 -22.50 0.22
N PHE A 26 -15.98 -22.50 -1.00
CA PHE A 26 -14.79 -21.74 -1.39
C PHE A 26 -15.06 -21.01 -2.70
N TYR A 27 -14.55 -19.79 -2.83
CA TYR A 27 -14.56 -19.05 -4.07
C TYR A 27 -13.36 -18.08 -4.17
N GLY A 28 -13.15 -17.59 -5.38
CA GLY A 28 -12.11 -16.62 -5.64
C GLY A 28 -11.96 -16.32 -7.11
N TYR A 29 -10.93 -15.56 -7.45
CA TYR A 29 -10.58 -15.30 -8.84
C TYR A 29 -9.08 -15.16 -9.06
N PHE A 30 -8.71 -15.42 -10.30
CA PHE A 30 -7.41 -15.16 -10.87
C PHE A 30 -7.55 -14.03 -11.88
N GLN A 31 -6.59 -13.13 -11.92
CA GLN A 31 -6.57 -12.03 -12.88
C GLN A 31 -5.32 -12.07 -13.73
N SER A 32 -5.47 -11.83 -15.04
CA SER A 32 -4.32 -11.64 -15.93
C SER A 32 -3.87 -10.18 -15.92
N PRO A 33 -2.62 -9.88 -16.30
CA PRO A 33 -2.15 -8.51 -16.47
C PRO A 33 -2.92 -7.70 -17.53
N GLN A 34 -3.65 -8.38 -18.39
CA GLN A 34 -4.55 -7.75 -19.39
C GLN A 34 -5.94 -7.49 -18.85
N GLY A 35 -6.21 -7.75 -17.57
CA GLY A 35 -7.48 -7.51 -16.93
C GLY A 35 -8.53 -8.62 -17.12
N GLN A 36 -8.16 -9.76 -17.75
CA GLN A 36 -9.06 -10.92 -17.84
C GLN A 36 -9.25 -11.54 -16.46
N VAL A 37 -10.45 -11.99 -16.16
CA VAL A 37 -10.83 -12.57 -14.87
C VAL A 37 -11.30 -14.01 -15.06
N LEU A 38 -10.76 -14.92 -14.26
CA LEU A 38 -11.18 -16.31 -14.18
C LEU A 38 -11.62 -16.61 -12.75
N GLY A 39 -12.92 -16.79 -12.55
CA GLY A 39 -13.49 -17.20 -11.28
C GLY A 39 -13.21 -18.69 -10.99
N ILE A 40 -13.02 -19.00 -9.72
CA ILE A 40 -12.92 -20.36 -9.19
C ILE A 40 -13.89 -20.49 -8.02
N ALA A 41 -14.62 -21.60 -7.93
CA ALA A 41 -15.49 -21.89 -6.81
C ALA A 41 -15.65 -23.37 -6.57
N SER A 42 -15.92 -23.73 -5.32
CA SER A 42 -16.33 -25.06 -4.89
C SER A 42 -17.55 -24.96 -3.97
N PRO A 43 -18.61 -25.74 -4.19
CA PRO A 43 -19.72 -25.83 -3.25
C PRO A 43 -19.33 -26.56 -1.95
N ASP A 44 -18.16 -27.18 -1.93
CA ASP A 44 -17.60 -27.85 -0.76
C ASP A 44 -16.49 -26.97 -0.16
N PRO A 45 -16.41 -26.88 1.16
CA PRO A 45 -15.34 -26.12 1.81
C PRO A 45 -13.99 -26.81 1.59
N ILE A 46 -12.93 -26.01 1.59
CA ILE A 46 -11.54 -26.47 1.69
C ILE A 46 -11.00 -26.15 3.09
N ALA A 47 -9.98 -26.86 3.54
CA ALA A 47 -9.41 -26.59 4.85
C ALA A 47 -8.67 -25.24 4.86
N SER A 48 -7.83 -25.01 3.85
CA SER A 48 -7.08 -23.77 3.68
C SER A 48 -6.61 -23.61 2.23
N TRP A 49 -5.90 -22.54 1.98
CA TRP A 49 -5.13 -22.39 0.75
C TRP A 49 -3.74 -21.82 1.07
N SER A 50 -2.78 -22.08 0.21
CA SER A 50 -1.44 -21.54 0.32
C SER A 50 -0.90 -21.15 -1.05
N ALA A 51 0.04 -20.21 -1.07
CA ALA A 51 0.78 -19.84 -2.26
C ALA A 51 2.27 -20.10 -2.03
N ASP A 52 2.86 -20.91 -2.87
CA ASP A 52 4.29 -21.18 -2.82
C ASP A 52 5.05 -20.09 -3.56
N TYR A 53 5.93 -19.42 -2.83
CA TYR A 53 6.87 -18.46 -3.37
C TYR A 53 8.23 -19.16 -3.54
N ASN A 54 8.71 -19.26 -4.76
CA ASN A 54 10.09 -19.61 -4.97
C ASN A 54 10.94 -18.34 -5.08
N LEU A 55 11.77 -18.17 -4.08
CA LEU A 55 12.89 -17.25 -4.15
C LEU A 55 14.02 -18.04 -4.82
N SER A 56 14.07 -18.08 -6.15
CA SER A 56 15.13 -18.80 -6.84
C SER A 56 16.46 -18.05 -6.72
N TYR A 57 17.12 -18.26 -5.59
CA TYR A 57 18.46 -17.74 -5.32
C TYR A 57 19.58 -18.63 -5.82
N TYR A 58 19.26 -19.78 -6.41
CA TYR A 58 20.26 -20.83 -6.58
C TYR A 58 21.24 -20.61 -7.75
N ASP A 59 20.89 -19.74 -8.70
CA ASP A 59 21.72 -19.55 -9.91
C ASP A 59 22.21 -18.12 -10.14
N ILE A 60 21.87 -17.17 -9.26
CA ILE A 60 22.24 -15.76 -9.40
C ILE A 60 22.75 -15.25 -8.06
N PRO A 61 23.83 -14.43 -8.02
CA PRO A 61 24.25 -13.78 -6.78
C PRO A 61 23.06 -13.13 -6.08
N PRO A 62 22.99 -13.12 -4.75
CA PRO A 62 21.79 -12.79 -3.99
C PRO A 62 21.39 -11.35 -4.24
N HIS A 63 20.63 -11.13 -5.28
CA HIS A 63 19.87 -9.92 -5.46
C HIS A 63 18.54 -10.16 -4.77
N TRP A 64 18.43 -9.72 -3.54
CA TRP A 64 17.21 -9.79 -2.76
C TRP A 64 16.01 -9.07 -3.41
N PHE A 65 16.22 -8.37 -4.53
CA PHE A 65 15.23 -7.80 -5.43
C PHE A 65 14.84 -8.71 -6.61
N SER A 66 15.40 -9.89 -6.75
CA SER A 66 15.14 -10.74 -7.92
C SER A 66 13.72 -11.33 -7.99
N GLY A 67 12.84 -10.81 -7.19
CA GLY A 67 11.39 -10.96 -7.32
C GLY A 67 10.85 -12.22 -6.66
N HIS A 68 9.65 -12.07 -6.14
CA HIS A 68 8.85 -13.19 -5.64
C HIS A 68 8.22 -13.90 -6.84
N ARG A 69 8.49 -15.17 -6.99
CA ARG A 69 7.87 -16.02 -7.99
C ARG A 69 6.80 -16.86 -7.32
N ILE A 70 5.55 -16.66 -7.68
CA ILE A 70 4.49 -17.59 -7.30
C ILE A 70 4.60 -18.78 -8.24
N GLU A 71 4.93 -19.96 -7.72
CA GLU A 71 5.05 -21.17 -8.50
C GLU A 71 3.75 -21.97 -8.52
N SER A 72 3.06 -22.00 -7.40
CA SER A 72 1.80 -22.71 -7.28
C SER A 72 0.87 -22.05 -6.26
N VAL A 73 -0.41 -22.26 -6.45
CA VAL A 73 -1.43 -22.03 -5.43
C VAL A 73 -2.05 -23.37 -5.11
N ASN A 74 -1.97 -23.75 -3.85
CA ASN A 74 -2.48 -25.02 -3.38
C ASN A 74 -3.83 -24.78 -2.71
N LEU A 75 -4.80 -25.64 -3.00
CA LEU A 75 -6.03 -25.75 -2.25
C LEU A 75 -5.87 -26.94 -1.31
N ASP A 76 -5.75 -26.67 -0.02
CA ASP A 76 -5.55 -27.69 1.00
C ASP A 76 -6.89 -28.28 1.38
N LEU A 77 -7.22 -29.43 0.83
CA LEU A 77 -8.50 -30.09 1.06
C LEU A 77 -8.59 -30.70 2.46
N ILE A 78 -7.46 -31.04 3.03
CA ILE A 78 -7.30 -31.54 4.41
C ILE A 78 -6.09 -30.82 5.03
N ASN A 79 -6.22 -30.37 6.26
CA ASN A 79 -5.13 -29.73 6.99
C ASN A 79 -5.10 -30.21 8.44
N THR A 80 -3.92 -30.61 8.90
CA THR A 80 -3.70 -31.14 10.25
C THR A 80 -3.30 -30.08 11.28
N LEU A 81 -3.04 -28.86 10.82
CA LEU A 81 -2.70 -27.74 11.71
C LEU A 81 -3.98 -27.09 12.24
N PRO A 82 -3.95 -26.50 13.45
CA PRO A 82 -5.05 -25.67 13.92
C PRO A 82 -5.31 -24.52 12.93
N LEU A 83 -6.56 -24.39 12.50
CA LEU A 83 -6.99 -23.35 11.59
C LEU A 83 -7.64 -22.19 12.37
N PRO A 84 -7.57 -20.95 11.88
CA PRO A 84 -8.35 -19.83 12.42
C PRO A 84 -9.85 -20.17 12.48
N GLU A 85 -10.56 -19.57 13.44
CA GLU A 85 -11.99 -19.89 13.67
C GLU A 85 -12.91 -19.62 12.47
N HIS A 86 -12.52 -18.70 11.59
CA HIS A 86 -13.29 -18.40 10.38
C HIS A 86 -13.15 -19.48 9.30
N ASN A 87 -12.12 -20.32 9.36
CA ASN A 87 -11.94 -21.44 8.45
C ASN A 87 -12.87 -22.61 8.84
N PRO A 88 -13.18 -23.51 7.90
CA PRO A 88 -13.82 -24.77 8.24
C PRO A 88 -13.02 -25.54 9.28
N GLN A 89 -13.70 -26.08 10.27
CA GLN A 89 -13.07 -26.90 11.31
C GLN A 89 -13.28 -28.38 10.98
N ASP A 90 -12.59 -29.26 11.68
CA ASP A 90 -12.71 -30.73 11.55
C ASP A 90 -12.34 -31.31 10.17
N MET A 91 -11.56 -30.61 9.39
CA MET A 91 -11.08 -31.05 8.06
C MET A 91 -9.66 -31.63 8.11
N TRP A 92 -9.32 -32.34 9.18
CA TRP A 92 -7.93 -32.76 9.43
C TRP A 92 -7.67 -34.24 9.14
N LYS A 93 -8.71 -35.06 8.90
CA LYS A 93 -8.56 -36.48 8.62
C LYS A 93 -9.67 -37.04 7.77
N LEU A 94 -9.40 -38.16 7.17
CA LEU A 94 -10.38 -39.11 6.65
C LEU A 94 -10.25 -40.42 7.45
N GLU A 95 -11.38 -41.03 7.81
CA GLU A 95 -11.37 -42.32 8.47
C GLU A 95 -11.04 -43.43 7.46
N PRO A 96 -10.54 -44.62 7.93
CA PRO A 96 -10.22 -45.73 7.03
C PRO A 96 -11.44 -46.15 6.21
N GLY A 97 -11.34 -46.10 4.88
CA GLY A 97 -12.42 -46.39 3.94
C GLY A 97 -13.38 -45.22 3.66
N GLU A 98 -13.17 -44.09 4.26
CA GLU A 98 -13.91 -42.88 3.96
C GLU A 98 -13.40 -42.27 2.63
N GLU A 99 -14.35 -41.85 1.78
CA GLU A 99 -14.10 -41.15 0.53
C GLU A 99 -14.72 -39.77 0.60
N LYS A 100 -13.99 -38.76 0.13
CA LYS A 100 -14.49 -37.41 0.00
C LYS A 100 -14.25 -36.87 -1.41
N THR A 101 -15.28 -36.31 -2.00
CA THR A 101 -15.22 -35.73 -3.35
C THR A 101 -15.35 -34.23 -3.25
N TRP A 102 -14.48 -33.51 -3.94
CA TRP A 102 -14.56 -32.05 -4.10
C TRP A 102 -14.89 -31.72 -5.55
N LYS A 103 -15.76 -30.75 -5.72
CA LYS A 103 -16.10 -30.21 -7.04
C LYS A 103 -15.60 -28.79 -7.16
N VAL A 104 -14.81 -28.53 -8.20
CA VAL A 104 -14.30 -27.18 -8.52
C VAL A 104 -14.89 -26.73 -9.85
N SER A 105 -15.41 -25.52 -9.88
CA SER A 105 -15.90 -24.84 -11.07
C SER A 105 -14.95 -23.70 -11.46
N LEU A 106 -14.63 -23.60 -12.74
CA LEU A 106 -13.93 -22.45 -13.31
C LEU A 106 -14.94 -21.65 -14.16
N VAL A 107 -15.07 -20.39 -13.88
CA VAL A 107 -16.07 -19.50 -14.49
C VAL A 107 -15.36 -18.32 -15.16
N PRO A 108 -15.37 -18.22 -16.50
CA PRO A 108 -14.95 -17.02 -17.18
C PRO A 108 -15.87 -15.85 -16.76
N VAL A 109 -15.27 -14.75 -16.30
CA VAL A 109 -16.00 -13.58 -15.82
C VAL A 109 -15.67 -12.39 -16.71
N ASN A 110 -16.69 -11.60 -17.08
CA ASN A 110 -16.52 -10.50 -18.03
C ASN A 110 -15.69 -9.34 -17.48
N SER A 111 -15.83 -9.05 -16.18
CA SER A 111 -15.08 -7.99 -15.51
C SER A 111 -15.05 -8.18 -13.99
N LEU A 112 -14.13 -7.50 -13.30
CA LEU A 112 -14.16 -7.46 -11.84
C LEU A 112 -15.44 -6.85 -11.28
N GLY A 113 -16.01 -5.86 -11.95
CA GLY A 113 -17.24 -5.22 -11.50
C GLY A 113 -18.50 -6.09 -11.61
N SER A 114 -18.44 -7.20 -12.34
CA SER A 114 -19.53 -8.18 -12.47
C SER A 114 -19.22 -9.52 -11.79
N PHE A 115 -18.07 -9.62 -11.12
CA PHE A 115 -17.58 -10.87 -10.57
C PHE A 115 -18.58 -11.54 -9.61
N GLU A 116 -19.05 -10.83 -8.61
CA GLU A 116 -19.93 -11.39 -7.59
C GLU A 116 -21.27 -11.83 -8.18
N GLN A 117 -21.81 -11.04 -9.10
CA GLN A 117 -23.05 -11.37 -9.79
C GLN A 117 -22.88 -12.63 -10.65
N GLU A 118 -21.89 -12.65 -11.53
CA GLU A 118 -21.68 -13.76 -12.46
C GLU A 118 -21.32 -15.06 -11.72
N MET A 119 -20.55 -14.97 -10.64
CA MET A 119 -20.24 -16.12 -9.80
C MET A 119 -21.49 -16.65 -9.09
N ALA A 120 -22.32 -15.78 -8.50
CA ALA A 120 -23.57 -16.19 -7.87
C ALA A 120 -24.53 -16.86 -8.89
N GLU A 121 -24.64 -16.31 -10.09
CA GLU A 121 -25.46 -16.88 -11.17
C GLU A 121 -24.95 -18.24 -11.64
N ALA A 122 -23.62 -18.40 -11.79
CA ALA A 122 -23.01 -19.62 -12.30
C ALA A 122 -22.95 -20.74 -11.28
N THR A 123 -22.81 -20.42 -9.99
CA THR A 123 -22.52 -21.40 -8.93
C THR A 123 -23.66 -21.58 -7.93
N GLY A 124 -24.56 -20.61 -7.82
CA GLY A 124 -25.62 -20.58 -6.79
C GLY A 124 -25.11 -20.19 -5.40
N LEU A 125 -23.82 -19.87 -5.25
CA LEU A 125 -23.23 -19.45 -3.98
C LEU A 125 -23.61 -17.98 -3.68
N PRO A 126 -23.91 -17.61 -2.44
CA PRO A 126 -24.14 -16.21 -2.08
C PRO A 126 -22.83 -15.43 -2.17
N MET A 127 -22.87 -14.25 -2.80
CA MET A 127 -21.74 -13.36 -2.94
C MET A 127 -22.07 -11.99 -2.34
N ILE A 128 -21.08 -11.35 -1.71
CA ILE A 128 -21.21 -10.04 -1.09
C ILE A 128 -20.29 -9.08 -1.84
N SER A 129 -20.85 -8.01 -2.39
CA SER A 129 -20.10 -6.95 -3.06
C SER A 129 -20.15 -5.68 -2.24
N MET A 130 -18.97 -5.16 -1.86
CA MET A 130 -18.82 -3.94 -1.07
C MET A 130 -17.81 -3.01 -1.75
N ASP A 131 -18.22 -1.75 -1.98
CA ASP A 131 -17.30 -0.73 -2.51
C ASP A 131 -16.25 -0.31 -1.48
N ARG A 132 -16.61 -0.35 -0.21
CA ARG A 132 -15.70 -0.08 0.91
C ARG A 132 -16.08 -0.89 2.14
N THR A 133 -15.09 -1.17 2.97
CA THR A 133 -15.23 -1.93 4.22
C THR A 133 -14.88 -1.11 5.47
N SER A 134 -14.53 0.18 5.32
CA SER A 134 -14.18 1.07 6.42
C SER A 134 -15.08 2.30 6.43
N TYR A 135 -15.60 2.63 7.60
CA TYR A 135 -16.58 3.69 7.84
C TYR A 135 -16.26 4.45 9.13
N MET A 136 -16.91 5.60 9.31
CA MET A 136 -16.93 6.36 10.56
C MET A 136 -18.25 6.16 11.30
N PRO A 137 -18.31 6.39 12.63
CA PRO A 137 -19.56 6.35 13.38
C PRO A 137 -20.61 7.30 12.80
N GLY A 138 -21.83 6.80 12.63
CA GLY A 138 -22.94 7.56 12.06
C GLY A 138 -23.10 7.44 10.54
N GLU A 139 -22.13 6.85 9.84
CA GLU A 139 -22.27 6.56 8.40
C GLU A 139 -23.18 5.35 8.17
N THR A 140 -23.72 5.29 6.96
CA THR A 140 -24.49 4.13 6.47
C THR A 140 -23.62 3.32 5.52
N ALA A 141 -23.37 2.07 5.87
CA ALA A 141 -22.77 1.11 4.95
C ALA A 141 -23.84 0.63 3.96
N ALA A 142 -23.50 0.59 2.68
CA ALA A 142 -24.32 0.02 1.63
C ALA A 142 -23.53 -1.07 0.89
N PHE A 143 -24.14 -2.23 0.75
CA PHE A 143 -23.54 -3.33 -0.01
C PHE A 143 -24.61 -4.17 -0.70
N THR A 144 -24.21 -4.89 -1.73
CA THR A 144 -25.11 -5.76 -2.51
C THR A 144 -24.81 -7.22 -2.18
N VAL A 145 -25.88 -7.98 -1.97
CA VAL A 145 -25.84 -9.43 -1.88
C VAL A 145 -26.41 -10.02 -3.14
N PHE A 146 -25.67 -10.92 -3.78
CA PHE A 146 -26.12 -11.71 -4.91
C PHE A 146 -26.45 -13.12 -4.43
N ALA A 147 -27.70 -13.54 -4.58
CA ALA A 147 -28.16 -14.86 -4.14
C ALA A 147 -29.39 -15.30 -4.94
N ALA A 148 -29.48 -16.59 -5.27
CA ALA A 148 -30.60 -17.16 -6.02
C ALA A 148 -31.93 -17.18 -5.24
N SER A 149 -31.88 -17.07 -3.92
CA SER A 149 -33.04 -17.01 -3.01
C SER A 149 -32.87 -15.87 -2.01
N THR A 150 -33.97 -15.48 -1.37
CA THR A 150 -33.94 -14.45 -0.32
C THR A 150 -32.86 -14.77 0.74
N PRO A 151 -31.85 -13.90 0.92
CA PRO A 151 -30.81 -14.14 1.90
C PRO A 151 -31.28 -13.86 3.31
N GLU A 152 -30.83 -14.67 4.24
CA GLU A 152 -30.83 -14.31 5.66
C GLU A 152 -29.54 -13.57 5.98
N ILE A 153 -29.65 -12.38 6.59
CA ILE A 153 -28.51 -11.53 6.92
C ILE A 153 -28.45 -11.35 8.42
N VAL A 154 -27.26 -11.53 8.98
CA VAL A 154 -26.96 -11.34 10.39
C VAL A 154 -25.83 -10.31 10.51
N MET A 155 -26.08 -9.26 11.29
CA MET A 155 -25.11 -8.19 11.59
C MET A 155 -25.52 -7.51 12.90
N ASP A 156 -24.55 -7.08 13.71
CA ASP A 156 -24.81 -6.30 14.94
C ASP A 156 -25.00 -4.80 14.63
N ALA A 157 -25.94 -4.49 13.72
CA ALA A 157 -26.36 -3.14 13.39
C ALA A 157 -27.83 -3.12 12.99
N SER A 158 -28.46 -1.95 13.05
CA SER A 158 -29.78 -1.77 12.42
C SER A 158 -29.60 -1.67 10.91
N PHE A 159 -30.30 -2.50 10.17
CA PHE A 159 -30.17 -2.51 8.69
C PHE A 159 -31.54 -2.73 8.03
N GLU A 160 -31.59 -2.33 6.76
CA GLU A 160 -32.70 -2.57 5.85
C GLU A 160 -32.22 -3.42 4.67
N VAL A 161 -33.10 -4.26 4.13
CA VAL A 161 -32.83 -5.12 2.99
C VAL A 161 -33.92 -4.93 1.96
N ALA A 162 -33.54 -4.70 0.71
CA ALA A 162 -34.48 -4.57 -0.41
C ALA A 162 -33.99 -5.35 -1.63
N GLU A 163 -34.86 -6.14 -2.24
CA GLU A 163 -34.55 -6.71 -3.55
C GLU A 163 -34.64 -5.59 -4.61
N ILE A 164 -33.50 -5.26 -5.21
CA ILE A 164 -33.38 -4.20 -6.22
C ILE A 164 -33.47 -4.75 -7.66
N ALA A 165 -33.12 -6.02 -7.84
CA ALA A 165 -33.32 -6.79 -9.06
C ALA A 165 -33.39 -8.26 -8.67
N LYS A 166 -33.83 -9.12 -9.59
CA LYS A 166 -33.92 -10.55 -9.35
C LYS A 166 -32.58 -11.12 -8.89
N GLY A 167 -32.54 -11.64 -7.67
CA GLY A 167 -31.33 -12.20 -7.06
C GLY A 167 -30.30 -11.16 -6.62
N GLN A 168 -30.67 -9.89 -6.56
CA GLN A 168 -29.81 -8.79 -6.08
C GLN A 168 -30.48 -8.06 -4.93
N TRP A 169 -29.83 -8.05 -3.79
CA TRP A 169 -30.35 -7.51 -2.54
C TRP A 169 -29.46 -6.40 -2.03
N LEU A 170 -29.98 -5.16 -1.99
CA LEU A 170 -29.29 -4.04 -1.38
C LEU A 170 -29.49 -4.09 0.15
N VAL A 171 -28.40 -4.02 0.87
CA VAL A 171 -28.37 -3.91 2.32
C VAL A 171 -27.84 -2.54 2.70
N GLN A 172 -28.56 -1.84 3.57
CA GLN A 172 -28.14 -0.55 4.11
C GLN A 172 -28.13 -0.62 5.63
N ALA A 173 -26.97 -0.42 6.24
CA ALA A 173 -26.76 -0.58 7.67
C ALA A 173 -26.23 0.72 8.30
N LEU A 174 -26.90 1.22 9.32
CA LEU A 174 -26.47 2.40 10.07
C LEU A 174 -25.44 1.98 11.14
N LEU A 175 -24.20 2.44 10.98
CA LEU A 175 -23.07 2.10 11.83
C LEU A 175 -22.88 3.17 12.93
N ARG A 176 -23.23 2.87 14.17
CA ARG A 176 -23.29 3.88 15.25
C ARG A 176 -22.06 3.93 16.14
N LYS A 177 -21.31 2.84 16.23
CA LYS A 177 -20.18 2.69 17.16
C LYS A 177 -18.93 2.29 16.42
N THR A 178 -17.79 2.71 16.93
CA THR A 178 -16.49 2.17 16.49
C THR A 178 -16.39 0.69 16.82
N GLY A 179 -15.68 -0.04 15.98
CA GLY A 179 -15.44 -1.47 16.16
C GLY A 179 -15.62 -2.28 14.88
N ARG A 180 -15.63 -3.57 15.07
CA ARG A 180 -15.79 -4.56 14.00
C ARG A 180 -17.26 -5.01 13.94
N TYR A 181 -17.81 -5.02 12.75
CA TYR A 181 -19.13 -5.56 12.42
C TYR A 181 -18.95 -6.74 11.48
N ASP A 182 -19.25 -7.93 11.99
CA ASP A 182 -19.26 -9.14 11.17
C ASP A 182 -20.59 -9.24 10.44
N VAL A 183 -20.54 -9.40 9.13
CA VAL A 183 -21.69 -9.61 8.26
C VAL A 183 -21.72 -11.07 7.86
N THR A 184 -22.81 -11.75 8.11
CA THR A 184 -23.06 -13.12 7.67
C THR A 184 -24.29 -13.15 6.76
N VAL A 185 -24.13 -13.74 5.60
CA VAL A 185 -25.20 -13.91 4.61
C VAL A 185 -25.41 -15.41 4.36
N THR A 186 -26.63 -15.90 4.60
CA THR A 186 -27.01 -17.30 4.37
C THR A 186 -28.03 -17.37 3.24
N ALA A 187 -27.78 -18.14 2.22
CA ALA A 187 -28.73 -18.42 1.15
C ALA A 187 -28.43 -19.78 0.51
N GLY A 188 -29.49 -20.54 0.16
CA GLY A 188 -29.34 -21.84 -0.50
C GLY A 188 -28.55 -22.90 0.28
N GLY A 189 -28.42 -22.72 1.60
CA GLY A 189 -27.63 -23.61 2.46
C GLY A 189 -26.13 -23.21 2.56
N TYR A 190 -25.70 -22.16 1.88
CA TYR A 190 -24.36 -21.61 1.93
C TYR A 190 -24.29 -20.34 2.76
N GLN A 191 -23.14 -20.11 3.38
CA GLN A 191 -22.89 -18.96 4.24
C GLN A 191 -21.63 -18.22 3.79
N SER A 192 -21.78 -16.98 3.34
CA SER A 192 -20.67 -16.07 3.06
C SER A 192 -20.53 -15.03 4.16
N SER A 193 -19.31 -14.57 4.37
CA SER A 193 -18.98 -13.60 5.41
C SER A 193 -18.25 -12.38 4.87
N ALA A 194 -18.42 -11.25 5.54
CA ALA A 194 -17.65 -10.03 5.31
C ALA A 194 -17.44 -9.29 6.63
N VAL A 195 -16.49 -8.38 6.64
CA VAL A 195 -16.18 -7.55 7.81
C VAL A 195 -16.27 -6.08 7.43
N ILE A 196 -17.01 -5.32 8.22
CA ILE A 196 -17.01 -3.86 8.17
C ILE A 196 -16.28 -3.34 9.42
N LEU A 197 -15.32 -2.44 9.21
CA LEU A 197 -14.62 -1.75 10.29
C LEU A 197 -15.14 -0.33 10.42
N VAL A 198 -15.50 0.06 11.63
CA VAL A 198 -15.90 1.43 11.95
C VAL A 198 -14.81 2.02 12.84
N ASN A 199 -14.09 2.99 12.29
CA ASN A 199 -12.95 3.61 12.94
C ASN A 199 -13.28 5.04 13.31
N ASP A 200 -12.47 5.61 14.20
CA ASP A 200 -12.50 7.05 14.48
C ASP A 200 -12.21 7.87 13.23
N SER A 201 -12.52 9.16 13.28
CA SER A 201 -12.24 10.05 12.16
C SER A 201 -10.75 10.06 11.83
N TRP A 202 -10.43 10.29 10.55
CA TRP A 202 -9.02 10.44 10.14
C TRP A 202 -8.30 11.54 10.92
N ALA A 203 -9.01 12.61 11.30
CA ALA A 203 -8.44 13.68 12.12
C ALA A 203 -7.98 13.17 13.49
N GLU A 204 -8.79 12.35 14.16
CA GLU A 204 -8.45 11.75 15.45
C GLU A 204 -7.31 10.73 15.31
N VAL A 205 -7.39 9.82 14.33
CA VAL A 205 -6.32 8.83 14.08
C VAL A 205 -4.98 9.51 13.79
N ILE A 206 -4.99 10.57 12.97
CA ILE A 206 -3.79 11.34 12.66
C ILE A 206 -3.28 12.11 13.87
N LYS A 207 -4.18 12.68 14.67
CA LYS A 207 -3.82 13.35 15.93
C LYS A 207 -3.14 12.39 16.89
N ASP A 208 -3.71 11.22 17.12
CA ASP A 208 -3.15 10.19 18.00
C ASP A 208 -1.79 9.67 17.49
N ALA A 209 -1.65 9.46 16.19
CA ALA A 209 -0.38 9.06 15.59
C ALA A 209 0.71 10.12 15.78
N ARG A 210 0.37 11.39 15.64
CA ARG A 210 1.28 12.52 15.86
C ARG A 210 1.65 12.68 17.34
N GLN A 211 0.69 12.49 18.24
CA GLN A 211 0.96 12.48 19.69
C GLN A 211 1.89 11.32 20.05
N ALA A 212 1.68 10.13 19.49
CA ALA A 212 2.57 9.00 19.69
C ALA A 212 4.01 9.27 19.16
N ALA A 213 4.16 10.05 18.08
CA ALA A 213 5.47 10.48 17.59
C ALA A 213 6.17 11.47 18.54
N LEU A 214 5.41 12.31 19.24
CA LEU A 214 5.94 13.20 20.29
C LEU A 214 6.36 12.41 21.54
N ASP A 215 5.57 11.45 21.95
CA ASP A 215 5.79 10.65 23.16
C ASP A 215 7.00 9.70 22.99
N ASN A 216 7.19 9.19 21.78
CA ASN A 216 8.30 8.31 21.43
C ASN A 216 9.44 9.12 20.83
N HIS A 217 10.34 9.56 21.68
CA HIS A 217 11.45 10.43 21.31
C HIS A 217 12.31 9.85 20.20
N GLN A 218 12.30 10.51 19.07
CA GLN A 218 13.30 10.27 18.04
C GLN A 218 14.64 10.85 18.49
N LYS A 219 15.70 10.04 18.40
CA LYS A 219 17.05 10.50 18.71
C LYS A 219 17.70 11.07 17.46
N PRO A 220 18.47 12.16 17.56
CA PRO A 220 19.27 12.61 16.44
C PRO A 220 20.20 11.50 15.96
N SER A 221 20.08 11.18 14.69
CA SER A 221 20.84 10.12 14.04
C SER A 221 21.03 10.48 12.57
N SER A 222 22.14 10.07 11.98
CA SER A 222 22.34 10.11 10.55
C SER A 222 21.48 9.08 9.79
N HIS A 223 20.75 8.25 10.50
CA HIS A 223 19.93 7.22 9.91
C HIS A 223 18.56 7.76 9.48
N VAL A 224 18.14 7.41 8.29
CA VAL A 224 16.88 7.88 7.69
C VAL A 224 15.64 7.56 8.54
N GLU A 225 15.68 6.51 9.33
CA GLU A 225 14.60 6.12 10.24
C GLU A 225 14.29 7.19 11.30
N SER A 226 15.28 8.02 11.64
CA SER A 226 15.08 9.16 12.56
C SER A 226 14.17 10.25 11.98
N TRP A 227 13.97 10.25 10.67
CA TRP A 227 13.29 11.30 9.93
C TRP A 227 11.90 10.91 9.41
N TYR A 228 11.58 9.64 9.35
CA TYR A 228 10.32 9.17 8.75
C TYR A 228 9.06 9.83 9.32
N GLY A 229 9.05 10.07 10.62
CA GLY A 229 7.91 10.70 11.27
C GLY A 229 7.65 12.15 10.84
N PHE A 230 8.67 12.88 10.40
CA PHE A 230 8.53 14.32 10.08
C PHE A 230 7.87 14.59 8.73
N HIS A 231 8.10 13.77 7.70
CA HIS A 231 7.33 13.86 6.46
C HIS A 231 5.84 13.75 6.73
N SER A 232 5.43 12.73 7.47
CA SER A 232 4.03 12.54 7.84
C SER A 232 3.51 13.63 8.75
N ALA A 233 4.33 14.16 9.65
CA ALA A 233 3.95 15.21 10.58
C ALA A 233 3.65 16.53 9.85
N PHE A 234 4.51 16.97 8.94
CA PHE A 234 4.31 18.22 8.18
C PHE A 234 3.18 18.09 7.15
N LEU A 235 3.07 16.93 6.48
CA LEU A 235 1.93 16.65 5.63
C LEU A 235 0.61 16.66 6.41
N ALA A 236 0.61 16.13 7.63
CA ALA A 236 -0.55 16.18 8.52
C ALA A 236 -0.85 17.60 8.99
N ALA A 237 0.15 18.42 9.31
CA ALA A 237 -0.04 19.82 9.66
C ALA A 237 -0.75 20.60 8.53
N ARG A 238 -0.46 20.27 7.28
CA ARG A 238 -1.11 20.89 6.12
C ARG A 238 -2.60 20.55 5.99
N HIS A 239 -2.98 19.30 6.25
CA HIS A 239 -4.33 18.77 5.99
C HIS A 239 -5.20 18.62 7.24
N PHE A 240 -4.58 18.45 8.41
CA PHE A 240 -5.20 18.27 9.70
C PHE A 240 -4.48 19.10 10.77
N PRO A 241 -4.51 20.45 10.64
CA PRO A 241 -3.74 21.31 11.52
C PRO A 241 -4.17 21.17 12.98
N ASP A 242 -3.18 21.08 13.88
CA ASP A 242 -3.33 21.11 15.32
C ASP A 242 -2.16 21.94 15.89
N THR A 243 -2.44 23.18 16.24
CA THR A 243 -1.40 24.16 16.59
C THR A 243 -0.48 23.69 17.73
N GLU A 244 -1.02 22.96 18.71
CA GLU A 244 -0.22 22.48 19.84
C GLU A 244 0.75 21.38 19.40
N ILE A 245 0.24 20.38 18.70
CA ILE A 245 1.04 19.27 18.19
C ILE A 245 2.01 19.76 17.11
N ASP A 246 1.55 20.59 16.19
CA ASP A 246 2.38 21.14 15.10
C ASP A 246 3.59 21.88 15.65
N THR A 247 3.41 22.76 16.66
CA THR A 247 4.50 23.49 17.31
C THR A 247 5.50 22.54 17.96
N GLN A 248 5.04 21.53 18.70
CA GLN A 248 5.94 20.59 19.37
C GLN A 248 6.73 19.71 18.38
N LEU A 249 6.12 19.30 17.27
CA LEU A 249 6.81 18.53 16.22
C LEU A 249 7.83 19.42 15.47
N ASP A 250 7.49 20.67 15.24
CA ASP A 250 8.35 21.66 14.61
C ASP A 250 9.60 21.94 15.46
N ASP A 251 9.43 22.19 16.76
CA ASP A 251 10.53 22.34 17.72
C ASP A 251 11.40 21.09 17.77
N ARG A 252 10.79 19.92 17.68
CA ARG A 252 11.51 18.64 17.64
C ARG A 252 12.33 18.48 16.38
N PHE A 253 11.78 18.86 15.22
CA PHE A 253 12.50 18.86 13.96
C PHE A 253 13.73 19.76 14.04
N ASP A 254 13.59 21.00 14.49
CA ASP A 254 14.71 21.94 14.63
C ASP A 254 15.82 21.41 15.53
N LEU A 255 15.44 20.78 16.65
CA LEU A 255 16.42 20.17 17.57
C LEU A 255 17.26 19.07 16.90
N ILE A 256 16.62 18.22 16.08
CA ILE A 256 17.31 17.15 15.37
C ILE A 256 18.08 17.73 14.18
N TYR A 257 17.46 18.60 13.39
CA TYR A 257 18.05 19.23 12.21
C TYR A 257 19.37 19.93 12.56
N ASN A 258 19.37 20.77 13.57
CA ASN A 258 20.55 21.51 14.00
C ASN A 258 21.69 20.64 14.57
N LYS A 259 21.41 19.38 14.96
CA LYS A 259 22.44 18.43 15.36
C LYS A 259 23.05 17.67 14.20
N VAL A 260 22.31 17.43 13.17
CA VAL A 260 22.70 16.57 12.03
C VAL A 260 23.20 17.40 10.86
N PHE A 261 22.64 18.60 10.67
CA PHE A 261 22.99 19.52 9.59
C PHE A 261 23.53 20.83 10.14
N ASP A 262 24.41 21.42 9.38
CA ASP A 262 24.88 22.80 9.55
C ASP A 262 23.98 23.71 8.73
N ALA A 263 22.98 24.30 9.36
CA ALA A 263 22.02 25.17 8.68
C ALA A 263 22.66 26.42 8.09
N GLU A 264 23.77 26.95 8.66
CA GLU A 264 24.47 28.12 8.17
C GLU A 264 25.19 27.84 6.85
N ASN A 265 25.81 26.67 6.74
CA ASN A 265 26.56 26.25 5.55
C ASN A 265 25.77 25.32 4.64
N ALA A 266 24.58 24.91 5.05
CA ALA A 266 23.70 23.95 4.34
C ALA A 266 24.41 22.64 3.96
N VAL A 267 25.11 22.03 4.91
CA VAL A 267 25.85 20.77 4.73
C VAL A 267 25.56 19.79 5.88
N PRO A 268 25.64 18.48 5.63
CA PRO A 268 25.57 17.50 6.70
C PRO A 268 26.76 17.64 7.67
N ARG A 269 26.49 17.50 8.97
CA ARG A 269 27.57 17.50 10.00
C ARG A 269 28.26 16.15 10.14
N LEU A 270 27.61 15.08 9.68
CA LEU A 270 28.11 13.70 9.78
C LEU A 270 28.55 13.24 8.39
N TYR A 271 29.83 13.05 8.20
CA TYR A 271 30.44 12.71 6.90
C TYR A 271 30.11 11.29 6.41
N GLU A 272 29.66 10.42 7.29
CA GLU A 272 29.28 9.05 6.94
C GLU A 272 27.79 8.94 6.58
N ASP A 273 27.16 10.07 6.33
CA ASP A 273 25.74 10.10 6.08
C ASP A 273 25.39 9.50 4.72
N ARG A 274 24.28 8.80 4.71
CA ARG A 274 23.75 8.26 3.47
C ARG A 274 23.04 9.36 2.70
N ILE A 275 23.22 9.37 1.39
CA ILE A 275 22.56 10.33 0.51
C ILE A 275 21.03 10.39 0.72
N GLN A 276 20.41 9.30 1.20
CA GLN A 276 18.99 9.28 1.53
C GLN A 276 18.65 10.24 2.66
N ASN A 277 19.53 10.43 3.64
CA ASN A 277 19.26 11.33 4.75
C ASN A 277 19.20 12.77 4.27
N THR A 278 20.15 13.18 3.45
CA THR A 278 20.14 14.53 2.87
C THR A 278 18.93 14.73 1.97
N SER A 279 18.62 13.76 1.11
CA SER A 279 17.43 13.87 0.24
C SER A 279 16.12 13.87 1.02
N SER A 280 16.02 13.05 2.09
CA SER A 280 14.85 13.09 2.98
C SER A 280 14.71 14.43 3.68
N THR A 281 15.82 15.03 4.11
CA THR A 281 15.82 16.36 4.74
C THR A 281 15.35 17.43 3.76
N ILE A 282 15.79 17.39 2.50
CA ILE A 282 15.28 18.28 1.46
C ILE A 282 13.76 18.16 1.36
N GLY A 283 13.23 16.94 1.23
CA GLY A 283 11.78 16.72 1.15
C GLY A 283 11.03 17.19 2.40
N MET A 284 11.56 16.95 3.60
CA MET A 284 10.95 17.42 4.85
C MET A 284 10.93 18.96 4.96
N LEU A 285 11.96 19.64 4.50
CA LEU A 285 11.98 21.11 4.46
C LEU A 285 10.96 21.67 3.45
N VAL A 286 10.75 20.97 2.32
CA VAL A 286 9.68 21.29 1.37
C VAL A 286 8.31 21.09 2.01
N ASP A 287 8.05 19.94 2.65
CA ASP A 287 6.80 19.67 3.36
C ASP A 287 6.54 20.71 4.46
N ARG A 288 7.59 21.12 5.18
CA ARG A 288 7.52 22.14 6.23
C ARG A 288 7.18 23.53 5.66
N TYR A 289 7.79 23.90 4.54
CA TYR A 289 7.43 25.13 3.82
C TYR A 289 5.96 25.10 3.38
N GLU A 290 5.51 24.00 2.80
CA GLU A 290 4.12 23.87 2.38
C GLU A 290 3.12 23.91 3.54
N ALA A 291 3.52 23.44 4.72
CA ALA A 291 2.69 23.46 5.93
C ALA A 291 2.64 24.86 6.59
N PHE A 292 3.76 25.58 6.65
CA PHE A 292 3.90 26.78 7.49
C PHE A 292 4.26 28.04 6.70
N GLY A 293 4.58 27.95 5.42
CA GLY A 293 4.86 29.09 4.54
C GLY A 293 6.21 29.78 4.80
N ARG A 294 7.14 29.13 5.51
CA ARG A 294 8.45 29.70 5.83
C ARG A 294 9.40 29.58 4.65
N ILE A 295 9.70 30.69 4.00
CA ILE A 295 10.58 30.70 2.82
C ILE A 295 12.01 30.24 3.14
N GLU A 296 12.46 30.43 4.37
CA GLU A 296 13.78 30.02 4.86
C GLU A 296 13.96 28.50 4.79
N ASP A 297 12.90 27.71 5.03
CA ASP A 297 12.93 26.25 4.89
C ASP A 297 13.19 25.84 3.43
N LEU A 298 12.57 26.54 2.49
CA LEU A 298 12.76 26.27 1.07
C LEU A 298 14.14 26.71 0.58
N GLU A 299 14.66 27.85 1.07
CA GLU A 299 16.01 28.30 0.79
C GLU A 299 17.06 27.32 1.30
N GLN A 300 16.86 26.74 2.47
CA GLN A 300 17.70 25.68 3.01
C GLN A 300 17.60 24.40 2.20
N ALA A 301 16.40 24.01 1.79
CA ALA A 301 16.20 22.85 0.92
C ALA A 301 16.96 23.00 -0.40
N ALA A 302 16.88 24.18 -1.03
CA ALA A 302 17.60 24.49 -2.25
C ALA A 302 19.12 24.44 -2.07
N SER A 303 19.62 24.93 -0.95
CA SER A 303 21.05 24.92 -0.63
C SER A 303 21.59 23.51 -0.36
N LEU A 304 20.83 22.68 0.34
CA LEU A 304 21.15 21.26 0.54
C LEU A 304 21.10 20.49 -0.79
N ALA A 305 20.18 20.83 -1.68
CA ALA A 305 20.10 20.24 -3.01
C ALA A 305 21.32 20.59 -3.87
N ASP A 306 21.78 21.85 -3.83
CA ASP A 306 23.02 22.24 -4.49
C ASP A 306 24.22 21.47 -3.97
N TRP A 307 24.34 21.34 -2.64
CA TRP A 307 25.40 20.56 -2.03
C TRP A 307 25.33 19.08 -2.47
N LEU A 308 24.14 18.47 -2.44
CA LEU A 308 23.93 17.09 -2.85
C LEU A 308 24.35 16.87 -4.31
N ILE A 309 24.02 17.80 -5.21
CA ILE A 309 24.42 17.74 -6.62
C ILE A 309 25.94 17.82 -6.74
N ALA A 310 26.55 18.78 -6.04
CA ALA A 310 28.00 19.01 -6.13
C ALA A 310 28.83 17.85 -5.57
N ASP A 311 28.38 17.23 -4.48
CA ASP A 311 29.12 16.22 -3.74
C ASP A 311 28.76 14.80 -4.16
N ASN A 312 27.51 14.53 -4.49
CA ASN A 312 26.98 13.19 -4.68
C ASN A 312 26.50 12.86 -6.10
N GLN A 313 26.50 13.80 -7.06
CA GLN A 313 26.14 13.47 -8.44
C GLN A 313 27.40 13.30 -9.30
N ASP A 314 27.59 12.13 -9.90
CA ASP A 314 28.71 11.84 -10.79
C ASP A 314 28.59 12.56 -12.15
N LYS A 315 29.67 12.49 -12.95
CA LYS A 315 29.71 13.11 -14.29
C LYS A 315 28.70 12.49 -15.25
N GLY A 316 28.31 11.22 -15.03
CA GLY A 316 27.29 10.51 -15.80
C GLY A 316 25.86 10.88 -15.42
N GLY A 317 25.67 11.54 -14.29
CA GLY A 317 24.38 11.97 -13.77
C GLY A 317 23.84 11.09 -12.63
N ALA A 318 24.48 9.96 -12.32
CA ALA A 318 24.02 9.09 -11.24
C ALA A 318 24.23 9.76 -9.87
N TYR A 319 23.27 9.60 -8.97
CA TYR A 319 23.48 9.91 -7.56
C TYR A 319 24.28 8.80 -6.89
N MET A 320 25.29 9.19 -6.14
CA MET A 320 26.28 8.30 -5.55
C MET A 320 26.19 8.32 -4.02
N ASN A 321 26.33 7.16 -3.41
CA ASN A 321 26.61 7.04 -2.00
C ASN A 321 28.07 6.58 -1.83
N GLY A 322 28.98 7.52 -1.62
CA GLY A 322 30.41 7.27 -1.74
C GLY A 322 30.76 6.81 -3.16
N ASN A 323 31.39 5.66 -3.31
CA ASN A 323 31.79 5.09 -4.60
C ASN A 323 30.73 4.18 -5.25
N VAL A 324 29.55 4.06 -4.64
CA VAL A 324 28.51 3.12 -5.10
C VAL A 324 27.35 3.90 -5.71
N LYS A 325 27.00 3.56 -6.96
CA LYS A 325 25.71 4.00 -7.52
C LYS A 325 24.60 3.37 -6.70
N TYR A 326 23.71 4.19 -6.19
CA TYR A 326 22.73 3.70 -5.25
C TYR A 326 21.35 3.52 -5.90
N THR A 327 20.71 2.43 -5.53
CA THR A 327 19.29 2.16 -5.92
C THR A 327 18.34 3.26 -5.47
N SER A 328 18.80 4.15 -4.59
CA SER A 328 18.08 5.30 -4.08
C SER A 328 17.98 6.49 -5.03
N VAL A 329 18.40 6.36 -6.28
CA VAL A 329 18.15 7.39 -7.31
C VAL A 329 16.69 7.84 -7.27
N ILE A 330 15.75 6.92 -7.07
CA ILE A 330 14.32 7.22 -6.98
C ILE A 330 14.01 8.08 -5.75
N TYR A 331 14.59 7.80 -4.59
CA TYR A 331 14.40 8.59 -3.37
C TYR A 331 14.91 9.99 -3.52
N VAL A 332 16.14 10.12 -4.03
CA VAL A 332 16.75 11.45 -4.27
C VAL A 332 15.95 12.20 -5.31
N ALA A 333 15.63 11.57 -6.43
CA ALA A 333 14.85 12.17 -7.51
C ALA A 333 13.46 12.63 -7.04
N LYS A 334 12.79 11.88 -6.14
CA LYS A 334 11.52 12.26 -5.55
C LYS A 334 11.63 13.60 -4.82
N SER A 335 12.50 13.69 -3.82
CA SER A 335 12.64 14.91 -3.01
C SER A 335 13.12 16.10 -3.83
N MET A 336 14.02 15.87 -4.78
CA MET A 336 14.48 16.92 -5.70
C MET A 336 13.37 17.41 -6.65
N MET A 337 12.47 16.52 -7.08
CA MET A 337 11.32 16.91 -7.90
C MET A 337 10.25 17.65 -7.10
N GLU A 338 10.02 17.26 -5.85
CA GLU A 338 9.13 18.00 -4.94
C GLU A 338 9.65 19.42 -4.76
N LEU A 339 10.94 19.59 -4.47
CA LEU A 339 11.60 20.90 -4.40
C LEU A 339 11.44 21.70 -5.72
N TYR A 340 11.78 21.09 -6.87
CA TYR A 340 11.63 21.71 -8.18
C TYR A 340 10.22 22.22 -8.45
N LEU A 341 9.19 21.46 -8.07
CA LEU A 341 7.80 21.87 -8.32
C LEU A 341 7.45 23.15 -7.59
N VAL A 342 7.88 23.30 -6.34
CA VAL A 342 7.66 24.51 -5.55
C VAL A 342 8.52 25.68 -6.06
N GLU A 343 9.79 25.43 -6.36
CA GLU A 343 10.70 26.44 -6.94
C GLU A 343 10.17 27.00 -8.27
N ARG A 344 9.61 26.14 -9.11
CA ARG A 344 9.00 26.52 -10.39
C ARG A 344 7.81 27.46 -10.20
N GLU A 345 7.02 27.26 -9.14
CA GLU A 345 5.92 28.19 -8.81
C GLU A 345 6.44 29.57 -8.42
N LEU A 346 7.60 29.62 -7.74
CA LEU A 346 8.26 30.87 -7.34
C LEU A 346 9.12 31.49 -8.43
N ALA A 347 9.43 30.78 -9.48
CA ALA A 347 10.28 31.24 -10.59
C ALA A 347 9.77 32.53 -11.27
N ALA A 348 8.44 32.70 -11.30
CA ALA A 348 7.84 33.93 -11.81
C ALA A 348 8.13 35.17 -10.96
N GLN A 349 8.52 34.98 -9.71
CA GLN A 349 8.74 36.04 -8.72
C GLN A 349 10.24 36.44 -8.59
N SER A 350 11.14 35.52 -8.91
CA SER A 350 12.58 35.71 -8.70
C SER A 350 13.41 34.91 -9.70
N LYS A 351 14.41 35.61 -10.30
CA LYS A 351 15.41 34.95 -11.16
C LYS A 351 16.21 33.88 -10.41
N TRP A 352 16.44 34.07 -9.12
CA TRP A 352 17.13 33.08 -8.29
C TRP A 352 16.36 31.77 -8.22
N TRP A 353 15.03 31.81 -7.99
CA TRP A 353 14.19 30.61 -7.99
C TRP A 353 14.14 29.95 -9.36
N GLN A 354 14.13 30.73 -10.46
CA GLN A 354 14.19 30.15 -11.79
C GLN A 354 15.50 29.37 -12.01
N GLU A 355 16.65 29.98 -11.61
CA GLU A 355 17.96 29.33 -11.75
C GLU A 355 18.05 28.05 -10.92
N LYS A 356 17.47 28.02 -9.70
CA LYS A 356 17.40 26.83 -8.84
C LYS A 356 16.54 25.75 -9.46
N ALA A 357 15.32 26.09 -9.86
CA ALA A 357 14.42 25.14 -10.52
C ALA A 357 15.05 24.48 -11.75
N ASP A 358 15.69 25.28 -12.61
CA ASP A 358 16.36 24.77 -13.80
C ASP A 358 17.50 23.81 -13.45
N ALA A 359 18.34 24.16 -12.47
CA ALA A 359 19.47 23.34 -12.04
C ALA A 359 19.01 22.00 -11.44
N HIS A 360 18.03 22.04 -10.54
CA HIS A 360 17.51 20.85 -9.87
C HIS A 360 16.78 19.92 -10.86
N TYR A 361 15.97 20.48 -11.77
CA TYR A 361 15.36 19.70 -12.84
C TYR A 361 16.38 18.99 -13.74
N ILE A 362 17.42 19.72 -14.16
CA ILE A 362 18.49 19.15 -15.01
C ILE A 362 19.21 18.03 -14.26
N SER A 363 19.47 18.19 -12.96
CA SER A 363 20.10 17.16 -12.14
C SER A 363 19.26 15.88 -12.10
N VAL A 364 17.98 15.99 -11.78
CA VAL A 364 17.05 14.84 -11.75
C VAL A 364 16.94 14.19 -13.12
N LYS A 365 16.78 14.99 -14.18
CA LYS A 365 16.69 14.48 -15.55
C LYS A 365 17.91 13.65 -15.91
N ARG A 366 19.14 14.13 -15.61
CA ARG A 366 20.37 13.39 -15.86
C ARG A 366 20.42 12.08 -15.09
N ALA A 367 19.95 12.06 -13.83
CA ALA A 367 19.92 10.84 -13.03
C ALA A 367 18.95 9.80 -13.60
N ILE A 368 17.76 10.23 -14.03
CA ILE A 368 16.77 9.35 -14.65
C ILE A 368 17.23 8.88 -16.03
N ASP A 369 17.80 9.75 -16.86
CA ASP A 369 18.34 9.37 -18.17
C ASP A 369 19.45 8.31 -18.03
N GLN A 370 20.30 8.42 -17.04
CA GLN A 370 21.34 7.44 -16.72
C GLN A 370 20.74 6.12 -16.24
N LEU A 371 19.73 6.17 -15.40
CA LEU A 371 19.00 4.99 -14.93
C LEU A 371 18.36 4.22 -16.10
N VAL A 372 17.70 4.93 -17.00
CA VAL A 372 17.08 4.36 -18.20
C VAL A 372 18.13 3.76 -19.12
N ALA A 373 19.27 4.46 -19.33
CA ALA A 373 20.36 3.97 -20.18
C ALA A 373 21.02 2.70 -19.62
N SER A 374 21.08 2.55 -18.30
CA SER A 374 21.60 1.35 -17.63
C SER A 374 20.60 0.18 -17.62
N LYS A 375 19.41 0.36 -18.16
CA LYS A 375 18.30 -0.62 -18.12
C LYS A 375 17.97 -1.14 -16.72
N GLY A 376 18.15 -0.30 -15.71
CA GLY A 376 17.96 -0.68 -14.31
C GLY A 376 19.10 -1.51 -13.71
N ASP A 377 20.21 -1.68 -14.43
CA ASP A 377 21.41 -2.28 -13.88
C ASP A 377 22.13 -1.27 -12.98
N PHE A 378 22.20 -1.58 -11.69
CA PHE A 378 22.74 -0.74 -10.63
C PHE A 378 24.12 -1.24 -10.13
N GLN A 379 24.83 -1.96 -10.95
CA GLN A 379 26.19 -2.37 -10.59
C GLN A 379 27.22 -1.30 -10.79
#